data_7a673ecece49315be10052a4ffbbea05
#
_entry.id   7a673ecece49315be10052a4ffbbea05
#
_cell.length_a   1.000
_cell.length_b   1.000
_cell.length_c   1.000
_cell.angle_alpha   90.00
_cell.angle_beta   90.00
_cell.angle_gamma   90.00
#
_symmetry.space_group_name_H-M   'P 1'
#
loop_
_entity.id
_entity.type
_entity.pdbx_description
1 polymer ?
#
loop_
_entity_poly.entity_id
_entity_poly.type
_entity_poly.pdbx_seq_one_letter_code
_entity_poly.pdbx_strand_id
1 'polypeptide(L)'
;MPEGRITHEVGHIIDFMPTFLELAGGQYPKKHKGEKILPVEGKSLVGILKGEKRAGHEQIAWEWSGNRALREGQWKLVWDKLDKKWSLFDLKADRTETNDLASANPKRTTRMAKDWFVWAEKCGFKLSKLAGKPELN
;
A
#
# COMPACT_ATOMS: atom_id res chain seq x y z
N MET A 1 -7.55 14.01 18.09
CA MET A 1 -8.29 12.83 18.58
C MET A 1 -8.47 12.99 20.07
N PRO A 2 -9.66 12.69 20.65
CA PRO A 2 -9.79 12.59 22.10
C PRO A 2 -8.80 11.55 22.65
N GLU A 3 -8.26 11.79 23.83
CA GLU A 3 -7.29 10.89 24.47
C GLU A 3 -7.81 9.44 24.57
N GLY A 4 -6.93 8.48 24.39
CA GLY A 4 -7.23 7.05 24.53
C GLY A 4 -8.06 6.42 23.40
N ARG A 5 -8.35 7.12 22.31
CA ARG A 5 -9.07 6.51 21.18
C ARG A 5 -8.15 5.71 20.25
N ILE A 6 -8.64 4.54 19.85
CA ILE A 6 -8.06 3.72 18.80
C ILE A 6 -8.81 4.00 17.50
N THR A 7 -8.10 4.22 16.40
CA THR A 7 -8.68 4.28 15.06
C THR A 7 -8.25 3.06 14.23
N HIS A 8 -9.15 2.61 13.35
CA HIS A 8 -8.87 1.57 12.36
C HIS A 8 -8.60 2.14 10.97
N GLU A 9 -8.47 3.46 10.86
CA GLU A 9 -8.09 4.13 9.61
C GLU A 9 -6.70 3.65 9.17
N VAL A 10 -6.57 3.38 7.87
CA VAL A 10 -5.33 2.86 7.31
C VAL A 10 -4.34 3.99 7.10
N GLY A 11 -3.17 3.86 7.70
CA GLY A 11 -2.03 4.74 7.47
C GLY A 11 -0.84 3.98 6.89
N HIS A 12 0.07 4.71 6.27
CA HIS A 12 1.32 4.19 5.75
C HIS A 12 2.48 5.14 6.09
N ILE A 13 3.72 4.65 6.08
CA ILE A 13 4.89 5.48 6.40
C ILE A 13 5.05 6.69 5.46
N ILE A 14 4.58 6.54 4.19
CA ILE A 14 4.61 7.65 3.23
C ILE A 14 3.71 8.82 3.64
N ASP A 15 2.76 8.61 4.55
CA ASP A 15 1.83 9.61 5.05
C ASP A 15 2.48 10.57 6.07
N PHE A 16 3.63 10.22 6.63
CA PHE A 16 4.29 11.05 7.63
C PHE A 16 4.78 12.39 7.06
N MET A 17 5.40 12.37 5.88
CA MET A 17 5.87 13.61 5.27
C MET A 17 4.74 14.62 5.02
N PRO A 18 3.65 14.30 4.32
CA PRO A 18 2.55 15.25 4.13
C PRO A 18 1.88 15.65 5.45
N THR A 19 1.86 14.77 6.46
CA THR A 19 1.36 15.10 7.80
C THR A 19 2.21 16.18 8.48
N PHE A 20 3.53 16.01 8.48
CA PHE A 20 4.43 16.99 9.07
C PHE A 20 4.42 18.34 8.33
N LEU A 21 4.35 18.30 7.00
CA LEU A 21 4.21 19.50 6.20
C LEU A 21 2.92 20.26 6.53
N GLU A 22 1.79 19.57 6.63
CA GLU A 22 0.52 20.20 6.99
C GLU A 22 0.56 20.80 8.39
N LEU A 23 1.11 20.08 9.38
CA LEU A 23 1.24 20.58 10.76
C LEU A 23 2.18 21.79 10.86
N ALA A 24 3.21 21.86 10.03
CA ALA A 24 4.16 22.97 9.98
C ALA A 24 3.72 24.13 9.08
N GLY A 25 2.55 24.04 8.43
CA GLY A 25 2.10 25.03 7.43
C GLY A 25 2.98 25.07 6.18
N GLY A 26 3.75 24.00 5.91
CA GLY A 26 4.64 23.88 4.78
C GLY A 26 3.96 23.27 3.55
N GLN A 27 4.63 23.39 2.41
CA GLN A 27 4.20 22.77 1.16
C GLN A 27 5.30 21.93 0.55
N TYR A 28 4.95 20.80 -0.02
CA TYR A 28 5.89 19.99 -0.77
C TYR A 28 6.25 20.69 -2.09
N PRO A 29 7.53 20.92 -2.40
CA PRO A 29 7.91 21.65 -3.59
C PRO A 29 7.67 20.80 -4.84
N LYS A 30 7.29 21.44 -5.95
CA LYS A 30 7.14 20.79 -7.26
C LYS A 30 8.47 20.65 -8.00
N LYS A 31 9.48 21.45 -7.61
CA LYS A 31 10.82 21.46 -8.18
C LYS A 31 11.86 21.63 -7.09
N HIS A 32 13.05 21.06 -7.29
CA HIS A 32 14.24 21.30 -6.51
C HIS A 32 15.40 21.63 -7.44
N LYS A 33 16.09 22.75 -7.21
CA LYS A 33 17.21 23.26 -8.07
C LYS A 33 16.87 23.29 -9.56
N GLY A 34 15.63 23.67 -9.91
CA GLY A 34 15.17 23.76 -11.29
C GLY A 34 14.56 22.46 -11.85
N GLU A 35 14.88 21.30 -11.29
CA GLU A 35 14.41 20.00 -11.75
C GLU A 35 13.06 19.62 -11.12
N LYS A 36 12.21 18.93 -11.89
CA LYS A 36 10.96 18.34 -11.35
C LYS A 36 11.31 17.21 -10.40
N ILE A 37 10.61 17.19 -9.27
CA ILE A 37 10.71 16.09 -8.30
C ILE A 37 9.43 15.25 -8.31
N LEU A 38 9.54 14.01 -7.84
CA LEU A 38 8.39 13.13 -7.72
C LEU A 38 7.35 13.72 -6.75
N PRO A 39 6.05 13.62 -7.07
CA PRO A 39 5.01 14.10 -6.18
C PRO A 39 4.95 13.29 -4.90
N VAL A 40 4.41 13.88 -3.83
CA VAL A 40 4.07 13.15 -2.62
C VAL A 40 2.91 12.20 -2.92
N GLU A 41 3.09 10.92 -2.69
CA GLU A 41 2.03 9.91 -2.81
C GLU A 41 1.28 9.68 -1.49
N GLY A 42 1.90 10.04 -0.36
CA GLY A 42 1.30 9.96 0.96
C GLY A 42 0.13 10.93 1.14
N LYS A 43 -0.74 10.60 2.07
CA LYS A 43 -1.91 11.39 2.45
C LYS A 43 -1.79 11.79 3.92
N SER A 44 -1.98 13.07 4.23
CA SER A 44 -1.86 13.56 5.62
C SER A 44 -2.79 12.81 6.59
N LEU A 45 -2.25 12.51 7.77
CA LEU A 45 -2.98 11.90 8.88
C LEU A 45 -3.66 12.93 9.79
N VAL A 46 -3.51 14.23 9.52
CA VAL A 46 -4.04 15.31 10.39
C VAL A 46 -5.54 15.18 10.61
N GLY A 47 -6.32 14.88 9.59
CA GLY A 47 -7.77 14.65 9.74
C GLY A 47 -8.06 13.51 10.73
N ILE A 48 -7.33 12.38 10.63
CA ILE A 48 -7.49 11.26 11.58
C ILE A 48 -7.10 11.69 13.01
N LEU A 49 -6.00 12.42 13.16
CA LEU A 49 -5.55 12.93 14.46
C LEU A 49 -6.58 13.89 15.11
N LYS A 50 -7.32 14.62 14.30
CA LYS A 50 -8.46 15.47 14.76
C LYS A 50 -9.74 14.67 15.00
N GLY A 51 -9.79 13.40 14.64
CA GLY A 51 -11.00 12.56 14.74
C GLY A 51 -11.95 12.70 13.56
N GLU A 52 -11.48 13.29 12.47
CA GLU A 52 -12.20 13.45 11.20
C GLU A 52 -11.99 12.23 10.30
N LYS A 53 -12.84 12.07 9.30
CA LYS A 53 -12.62 11.08 8.22
C LYS A 53 -11.70 11.68 7.16
N ARG A 54 -10.83 10.84 6.58
CA ARG A 54 -10.05 11.20 5.39
C ARG A 54 -10.32 10.23 4.24
N ALA A 55 -10.07 10.67 3.01
CA ALA A 55 -9.96 9.74 1.89
C ALA A 55 -8.68 8.91 2.05
N GLY A 56 -8.83 7.64 2.41
CA GLY A 56 -7.72 6.69 2.55
C GLY A 56 -7.02 6.42 1.21
N HIS A 57 -5.98 5.60 1.25
CA HIS A 57 -5.37 5.06 0.04
C HIS A 57 -6.31 4.02 -0.59
N GLU A 58 -6.47 4.07 -1.92
CA GLU A 58 -7.20 3.04 -2.65
C GLU A 58 -6.42 1.73 -2.60
N GLN A 59 -5.11 1.83 -2.84
CA GLN A 59 -4.18 0.71 -2.74
C GLN A 59 -2.90 1.17 -2.02
N ILE A 60 -2.29 0.26 -1.28
CA ILE A 60 -0.96 0.42 -0.68
C ILE A 60 -0.16 -0.84 -1.00
N ALA A 61 1.06 -0.65 -1.50
CA ALA A 61 1.93 -1.76 -1.87
C ALA A 61 3.26 -1.70 -1.13
N TRP A 62 3.84 -2.87 -0.91
CA TRP A 62 5.13 -3.06 -0.26
C TRP A 62 6.01 -4.03 -1.03
N GLU A 63 7.29 -3.82 -0.90
CA GLU A 63 8.35 -4.78 -1.19
C GLU A 63 9.36 -4.75 -0.05
N TRP A 64 9.73 -5.93 0.44
CA TRP A 64 10.78 -6.08 1.43
C TRP A 64 11.54 -7.38 1.21
N SER A 65 12.81 -7.26 0.81
CA SER A 65 13.71 -8.43 0.68
C SER A 65 13.15 -9.58 -0.17
N GLY A 66 12.38 -9.25 -1.22
CA GLY A 66 11.72 -10.22 -2.11
C GLY A 66 10.32 -10.63 -1.70
N ASN A 67 9.88 -10.31 -0.48
CA ASN A 67 8.48 -10.43 -0.08
C ASN A 67 7.69 -9.21 -0.55
N ARG A 68 6.42 -9.40 -0.86
CA ARG A 68 5.57 -8.37 -1.46
C ARG A 68 4.20 -8.37 -0.84
N ALA A 69 3.57 -7.22 -0.81
CA ALA A 69 2.17 -7.15 -0.46
C ALA A 69 1.47 -6.01 -1.20
N LEU A 70 0.17 -6.18 -1.42
CA LEU A 70 -0.75 -5.15 -1.86
C LEU A 70 -1.98 -5.19 -0.97
N ARG A 71 -2.38 -4.06 -0.43
CA ARG A 71 -3.64 -3.90 0.28
C ARG A 71 -4.59 -3.03 -0.51
N GLU A 72 -5.83 -3.48 -0.63
CA GLU A 72 -6.96 -2.76 -1.23
C GLU A 72 -8.17 -2.89 -0.31
N GLY A 73 -8.49 -1.82 0.41
CA GLY A 73 -9.53 -1.86 1.42
C GLY A 73 -9.29 -2.93 2.49
N GLN A 74 -10.20 -3.91 2.59
CA GLN A 74 -10.08 -5.04 3.51
C GLN A 74 -9.23 -6.19 2.97
N TRP A 75 -8.97 -6.23 1.67
CA TRP A 75 -8.20 -7.30 1.05
C TRP A 75 -6.71 -7.03 1.11
N LYS A 76 -5.92 -8.06 1.44
CA LYS A 76 -4.47 -8.04 1.40
C LYS A 76 -3.95 -9.24 0.63
N LEU A 77 -3.16 -8.97 -0.38
CA LEU A 77 -2.43 -9.95 -1.15
C LEU A 77 -0.97 -9.96 -0.68
N VAL A 78 -0.41 -11.14 -0.46
CA VAL A 78 0.97 -11.32 0.01
C VAL A 78 1.69 -12.31 -0.90
N TRP A 79 2.90 -11.99 -1.32
CA TRP A 79 3.83 -12.91 -1.94
C TRP A 79 4.91 -13.30 -0.96
N ASP A 80 5.01 -14.59 -0.67
CA ASP A 80 6.12 -15.13 0.09
C ASP A 80 7.21 -15.64 -0.87
N LYS A 81 8.45 -15.14 -0.68
CA LYS A 81 9.59 -15.51 -1.52
C LYS A 81 10.05 -16.95 -1.33
N LEU A 82 9.81 -17.56 -0.17
CA LEU A 82 10.17 -18.94 0.13
C LEU A 82 9.16 -19.91 -0.51
N ASP A 83 7.88 -19.66 -0.29
CA ASP A 83 6.79 -20.47 -0.86
C ASP A 83 6.55 -20.20 -2.34
N LYS A 84 7.06 -19.06 -2.85
CA LYS A 84 6.90 -18.60 -4.24
C LYS A 84 5.45 -18.60 -4.69
N LYS A 85 4.55 -18.18 -3.83
CA LYS A 85 3.11 -18.12 -4.09
C LYS A 85 2.49 -16.83 -3.59
N TRP A 86 1.35 -16.48 -4.19
CA TRP A 86 0.47 -15.43 -3.71
C TRP A 86 -0.58 -16.02 -2.76
N SER A 87 -0.77 -15.39 -1.62
CA SER A 87 -1.83 -15.67 -0.64
C SER A 87 -2.73 -14.44 -0.49
N LEU A 88 -4.03 -14.64 -0.34
CA LEU A 88 -5.04 -13.59 -0.25
C LEU A 88 -5.76 -13.66 1.08
N PHE A 89 -5.88 -12.54 1.77
CA PHE A 89 -6.52 -12.45 3.07
C PHE A 89 -7.61 -11.38 3.11
N ASP A 90 -8.70 -11.65 3.84
CA ASP A 90 -9.72 -10.67 4.21
C ASP A 90 -9.43 -10.14 5.61
N LEU A 91 -8.77 -8.98 5.72
CA LEU A 91 -8.37 -8.38 7.00
C LEU A 91 -9.56 -7.95 7.88
N LYS A 92 -10.78 -7.91 7.36
CA LYS A 92 -11.98 -7.66 8.17
C LYS A 92 -12.38 -8.89 8.97
N ALA A 93 -12.27 -10.07 8.37
CA ALA A 93 -12.61 -11.34 9.00
C ALA A 93 -11.39 -11.99 9.68
N ASP A 94 -10.19 -11.80 9.13
CA ASP A 94 -8.95 -12.44 9.54
C ASP A 94 -7.80 -11.41 9.58
N ARG A 95 -7.62 -10.75 10.72
CA ARG A 95 -6.56 -9.75 10.91
C ARG A 95 -5.17 -10.35 11.10
N THR A 96 -5.09 -11.63 11.38
CA THR A 96 -3.86 -12.36 11.65
C THR A 96 -3.33 -13.12 10.44
N GLU A 97 -4.07 -13.05 9.30
CA GLU A 97 -3.64 -13.59 8.01
C GLU A 97 -3.38 -15.11 8.08
N THR A 98 -4.29 -15.85 8.73
CA THR A 98 -4.18 -17.29 8.94
C THR A 98 -4.96 -18.11 7.92
N ASN A 99 -5.95 -17.51 7.23
CA ASN A 99 -6.83 -18.17 6.28
C ASN A 99 -6.58 -17.67 4.86
N ASP A 100 -5.80 -18.42 4.08
CA ASP A 100 -5.49 -18.10 2.68
C ASP A 100 -6.70 -18.33 1.77
N LEU A 101 -7.26 -17.28 1.22
CA LEU A 101 -8.41 -17.28 0.32
C LEU A 101 -8.03 -17.22 -1.17
N ALA A 102 -6.76 -17.36 -1.55
CA ALA A 102 -6.29 -17.18 -2.92
C ALA A 102 -6.97 -18.20 -3.89
N SER A 103 -7.06 -19.46 -3.49
CA SER A 103 -7.69 -20.51 -4.29
C SER A 103 -9.20 -20.31 -4.47
N ALA A 104 -9.86 -19.77 -3.46
CA ALA A 104 -11.30 -19.46 -3.50
C ALA A 104 -11.60 -18.17 -4.29
N ASN A 105 -10.60 -17.29 -4.51
CA ASN A 105 -10.76 -16.01 -5.18
C ASN A 105 -9.69 -15.78 -6.28
N PRO A 106 -9.56 -16.67 -7.26
CA PRO A 106 -8.44 -16.65 -8.22
C PRO A 106 -8.43 -15.36 -9.08
N LYS A 107 -9.60 -14.87 -9.49
CA LYS A 107 -9.71 -13.62 -10.27
C LYS A 107 -9.18 -12.40 -9.49
N ARG A 108 -9.53 -12.28 -8.20
CA ARG A 108 -9.06 -11.20 -7.33
C ARG A 108 -7.56 -11.31 -7.10
N THR A 109 -7.08 -12.50 -6.77
CA THR A 109 -5.66 -12.80 -6.57
C THR A 109 -4.83 -12.37 -7.78
N THR A 110 -5.22 -12.81 -8.98
CA THR A 110 -4.54 -12.45 -10.24
C THR A 110 -4.56 -10.94 -10.50
N ARG A 111 -5.71 -10.28 -10.33
CA ARG A 111 -5.83 -8.84 -10.53
C ARG A 111 -4.93 -8.07 -9.56
N MET A 112 -5.02 -8.34 -8.27
CA MET A 112 -4.20 -7.66 -7.26
C MET A 112 -2.70 -7.92 -7.47
N ALA A 113 -2.31 -9.11 -7.92
CA ALA A 113 -0.93 -9.38 -8.30
C ALA A 113 -0.48 -8.51 -9.48
N LYS A 114 -1.30 -8.38 -10.54
CA LYS A 114 -1.03 -7.46 -11.65
C LYS A 114 -0.87 -6.01 -11.18
N ASP A 115 -1.77 -5.54 -10.31
CA ASP A 115 -1.72 -4.19 -9.73
C ASP A 115 -0.41 -3.95 -8.96
N TRP A 116 0.06 -4.96 -8.19
CA TRP A 116 1.35 -4.87 -7.52
C TRP A 116 2.51 -4.71 -8.53
N PHE A 117 2.49 -5.45 -9.64
CA PHE A 117 3.53 -5.31 -10.67
C PHE A 117 3.50 -3.95 -11.37
N VAL A 118 2.31 -3.37 -11.59
CA VAL A 118 2.17 -2.00 -12.12
C VAL A 118 2.78 -0.98 -11.15
N TRP A 119 2.52 -1.12 -9.85
CA TRP A 119 3.14 -0.28 -8.83
C TRP A 119 4.67 -0.47 -8.79
N ALA A 120 5.16 -1.70 -8.82
CA ALA A 120 6.58 -2.01 -8.80
C ALA A 120 7.32 -1.36 -10.00
N GLU A 121 6.72 -1.38 -11.18
CA GLU A 121 7.28 -0.73 -12.37
C GLU A 121 7.41 0.78 -12.19
N LYS A 122 6.38 1.45 -11.62
CA LYS A 122 6.45 2.88 -11.28
C LYS A 122 7.57 3.18 -10.29
N CYS A 123 7.85 2.26 -9.36
CA CYS A 123 8.94 2.36 -8.40
C CYS A 123 10.33 2.02 -8.97
N GLY A 124 10.41 1.68 -10.27
CA GLY A 124 11.68 1.38 -10.94
C GLY A 124 12.20 -0.04 -10.73
N PHE A 125 11.38 -0.96 -10.24
CA PHE A 125 11.77 -2.36 -10.14
C PHE A 125 11.94 -3.00 -11.51
N LYS A 126 13.01 -3.77 -11.71
CA LYS A 126 13.24 -4.56 -12.94
C LYS A 126 12.34 -5.80 -12.91
N LEU A 127 11.17 -5.70 -13.53
CA LEU A 127 10.14 -6.76 -13.51
C LEU A 127 10.61 -8.10 -14.06
N SER A 128 11.55 -8.11 -15.02
CA SER A 128 12.14 -9.33 -15.59
C SER A 128 12.89 -10.20 -14.57
N LYS A 129 13.26 -9.62 -13.42
CA LYS A 129 13.95 -10.32 -12.31
C LYS A 129 12.99 -10.79 -11.22
N LEU A 130 11.71 -10.50 -11.35
CA LEU A 130 10.72 -10.79 -10.32
C LEU A 130 9.94 -12.06 -10.67
N ALA A 131 9.95 -13.04 -9.77
CA ALA A 131 9.09 -14.23 -9.85
C ALA A 131 7.62 -13.89 -9.59
N GLY A 132 6.69 -14.81 -9.89
CA GLY A 132 5.27 -14.69 -9.52
C GLY A 132 4.48 -13.66 -10.32
N LYS A 133 5.00 -13.18 -11.46
CA LYS A 133 4.26 -12.31 -12.36
C LYS A 133 3.12 -13.12 -12.99
N PRO A 134 1.85 -12.70 -12.85
CA PRO A 134 0.75 -13.36 -13.54
C PRO A 134 0.90 -13.20 -15.05
N GLU A 135 0.53 -14.23 -15.79
CA GLU A 135 0.45 -14.12 -17.25
C GLU A 135 -0.55 -13.02 -17.64
N LEU A 136 -0.16 -12.22 -18.62
CA LEU A 136 -1.02 -11.21 -19.22
C LEU A 136 -1.84 -11.92 -20.30
N ASN A 137 -2.98 -12.49 -19.96
CA ASN A 137 -3.99 -12.88 -20.91
C ASN A 137 -4.86 -11.69 -21.27
#